data_ba07978babfe0e889adbd4dd143ff8a6
#
_entry.id   ba07978babfe0e889adbd4dd143ff8a6
#
_cell.length_a   1.000
_cell.length_b   1.000
_cell.length_c   1.000
_cell.angle_alpha   90.00
_cell.angle_beta   90.00
_cell.angle_gamma   90.00
#
_symmetry.space_group_name_H-M   'P 1'
#
loop_
_entity.id
_entity.type
_entity.pdbx_description
1 polymer ?
#
loop_
_entity_poly.entity_id
_entity_poly.type
_entity_poly.pdbx_seq_one_letter_code
_entity_poly.pdbx_strand_id
1 'polypeptide(L)'
;MIGNETLAEGLGAVLQYCYEREEIFMVKILFVCHGNICRSPMGEYVLKHMVAQAGVGERFEIDSAAVSREEIGEPVYPPARREMAKHGVSCEGHKARQVTMADYHHFDRIYYMDRSNARYLSRMLPQDPEKIRPLLPRDVADPWYTGDFRQTWEDITEGCRKIMEEFA
;
A
#
# COMPACT_ATOMS: atom_id res chain seq x y z
N MET A 1 -53.56 31.31 -3.20
CA MET A 1 -52.09 31.40 -3.36
C MET A 1 -51.47 30.67 -2.21
N ILE A 2 -51.07 29.44 -2.41
CA ILE A 2 -50.31 28.64 -1.43
C ILE A 2 -49.13 28.06 -2.18
N GLY A 3 -48.02 28.57 -1.93
CA GLY A 3 -46.65 28.29 -1.70
C GLY A 3 -45.95 27.25 -2.59
N ASN A 4 -45.18 27.76 -3.59
CA ASN A 4 -44.21 27.00 -4.38
C ASN A 4 -42.81 26.89 -3.68
N GLU A 5 -42.73 27.13 -2.38
CA GLU A 5 -41.45 27.23 -1.67
C GLU A 5 -40.95 25.89 -1.06
N THR A 6 -41.80 24.88 -0.97
CA THR A 6 -41.43 23.61 -0.24
C THR A 6 -40.72 22.55 -1.05
N LEU A 7 -40.68 22.62 -2.38
CA LEU A 7 -40.03 21.61 -3.23
C LEU A 7 -38.55 21.92 -3.47
N ALA A 8 -38.15 23.17 -3.55
CA ALA A 8 -36.77 23.57 -3.77
C ALA A 8 -35.91 23.37 -2.51
N GLU A 9 -36.44 23.61 -1.32
CA GLU A 9 -35.76 23.38 -0.05
C GLU A 9 -35.57 21.90 0.25
N GLY A 10 -36.55 21.06 -0.12
CA GLY A 10 -36.44 19.61 0.03
C GLY A 10 -35.39 18.98 -0.90
N LEU A 11 -35.26 19.44 -2.14
CA LEU A 11 -34.25 18.99 -3.09
C LEU A 11 -32.83 19.43 -2.68
N GLY A 12 -32.68 20.66 -2.15
CA GLY A 12 -31.40 21.15 -1.62
C GLY A 12 -30.92 20.31 -0.43
N ALA A 13 -31.81 19.99 0.50
CA ALA A 13 -31.49 19.17 1.67
C ALA A 13 -31.16 17.70 1.29
N VAL A 14 -31.84 17.13 0.31
CA VAL A 14 -31.57 15.77 -0.19
C VAL A 14 -30.23 15.73 -0.93
N LEU A 15 -29.90 16.72 -1.75
CA LEU A 15 -28.63 16.83 -2.44
C LEU A 15 -27.48 17.06 -1.46
N GLN A 16 -27.69 17.92 -0.44
CA GLN A 16 -26.74 18.14 0.66
C GLN A 16 -26.51 16.83 1.46
N TYR A 17 -27.59 16.10 1.77
CA TYR A 17 -27.55 14.84 2.50
C TYR A 17 -26.90 13.71 1.69
N CYS A 18 -27.04 13.72 0.36
CA CYS A 18 -26.32 12.80 -0.53
C CYS A 18 -24.84 13.17 -0.68
N TYR A 19 -24.50 14.46 -0.67
CA TYR A 19 -23.13 14.94 -0.74
C TYR A 19 -22.34 14.70 0.56
N GLU A 20 -23.00 14.73 1.71
CA GLU A 20 -22.40 14.50 3.03
C GLU A 20 -22.24 13.01 3.38
N ARG A 21 -22.72 12.07 2.54
CA ARG A 21 -22.63 10.62 2.73
C ARG A 21 -21.76 9.85 1.73
N GLU A 22 -20.90 10.49 0.99
CA GLU A 22 -19.72 9.81 0.50
C GLU A 22 -18.74 9.72 1.68
N GLU A 23 -18.96 8.76 2.60
CA GLU A 23 -17.88 8.26 3.43
C GLU A 23 -16.82 7.78 2.45
N ILE A 24 -15.77 8.59 2.29
CA ILE A 24 -14.60 8.21 1.50
C ILE A 24 -14.06 6.97 2.21
N PHE A 25 -14.38 5.79 1.66
CA PHE A 25 -13.87 4.54 2.19
C PHE A 25 -12.37 4.51 1.96
N MET A 26 -11.61 4.70 3.05
CA MET A 26 -10.16 4.70 3.01
C MET A 26 -9.65 3.26 3.02
N VAL A 27 -8.91 2.87 1.99
CA VAL A 27 -8.24 1.58 1.89
C VAL A 27 -6.85 1.67 2.49
N LYS A 28 -6.55 0.83 3.47
CA LYS A 28 -5.29 0.83 4.21
C LYS A 28 -4.44 -0.38 3.83
N ILE A 29 -3.30 -0.13 3.22
CA ILE A 29 -2.43 -1.16 2.63
C ILE A 29 -1.04 -1.10 3.25
N LEU A 30 -0.55 -2.26 3.69
CA LEU A 30 0.82 -2.45 4.19
C LEU A 30 1.57 -3.43 3.29
N PHE A 31 2.75 -3.03 2.82
CA PHE A 31 3.69 -3.92 2.16
C PHE A 31 4.73 -4.43 3.14
N VAL A 32 5.04 -5.73 3.08
CA VAL A 32 6.00 -6.36 3.98
C VAL A 32 7.04 -7.15 3.21
N CYS A 33 8.32 -6.99 3.56
CA CYS A 33 9.41 -7.83 3.10
C CYS A 33 10.36 -8.16 4.25
N HIS A 34 11.53 -8.72 3.98
CA HIS A 34 12.45 -9.11 5.04
C HIS A 34 12.97 -7.91 5.84
N GLY A 35 13.61 -6.95 5.18
CA GLY A 35 14.34 -5.84 5.83
C GLY A 35 13.67 -4.46 5.74
N ASN A 36 12.64 -4.29 4.92
CA ASN A 36 11.99 -3.00 4.67
C ASN A 36 12.93 -1.93 4.07
N ILE A 37 13.89 -2.34 3.26
CA ILE A 37 14.83 -1.44 2.57
C ILE A 37 14.83 -1.58 1.05
N CYS A 38 14.21 -2.62 0.48
CA CYS A 38 14.14 -2.87 -0.97
C CYS A 38 12.72 -3.03 -1.47
N ARG A 39 12.14 -4.25 -1.35
CA ARG A 39 10.86 -4.63 -1.96
C ARG A 39 9.66 -3.92 -1.36
N SER A 40 9.50 -3.95 -0.04
CA SER A 40 8.33 -3.35 0.60
C SER A 40 8.27 -1.83 0.49
N PRO A 41 9.37 -1.07 0.64
CA PRO A 41 9.31 0.35 0.37
C PRO A 41 9.08 0.65 -1.12
N MET A 42 9.60 -0.18 -2.04
CA MET A 42 9.27 -0.02 -3.46
C MET A 42 7.75 -0.19 -3.69
N GLY A 43 7.11 -1.19 -3.07
CA GLY A 43 5.65 -1.35 -3.12
C GLY A 43 4.91 -0.12 -2.60
N GLU A 44 5.30 0.37 -1.44
CA GLU A 44 4.72 1.56 -0.82
C GLU A 44 4.77 2.79 -1.74
N TYR A 45 5.96 3.15 -2.21
CA TYR A 45 6.15 4.39 -2.98
C TYR A 45 5.63 4.28 -4.40
N VAL A 46 5.70 3.10 -5.04
CA VAL A 46 5.07 2.86 -6.35
C VAL A 46 3.55 3.00 -6.26
N LEU A 47 2.91 2.38 -5.26
CA LEU A 47 1.46 2.49 -5.11
C LEU A 47 1.05 3.93 -4.76
N LYS A 48 1.76 4.61 -3.87
CA LYS A 48 1.54 6.05 -3.58
C LYS A 48 1.60 6.90 -4.84
N HIS A 49 2.58 6.65 -5.71
CA HIS A 49 2.73 7.34 -6.98
C HIS A 49 1.54 7.05 -7.91
N MET A 50 1.14 5.79 -8.05
CA MET A 50 0.01 5.40 -8.91
C MET A 50 -1.32 6.01 -8.46
N VAL A 51 -1.65 5.96 -7.16
CA VAL A 51 -2.90 6.55 -6.66
C VAL A 51 -2.92 8.06 -6.78
N ALA A 52 -1.76 8.73 -6.63
CA ALA A 52 -1.64 10.16 -6.83
C ALA A 52 -1.86 10.53 -8.30
N GLN A 53 -1.25 9.81 -9.25
CA GLN A 53 -1.45 10.02 -10.68
C GLN A 53 -2.90 9.77 -11.11
N ALA A 54 -3.58 8.81 -10.49
CA ALA A 54 -5.00 8.52 -10.74
C ALA A 54 -5.96 9.51 -10.06
N GLY A 55 -5.47 10.43 -9.23
CA GLY A 55 -6.29 11.41 -8.50
C GLY A 55 -7.13 10.80 -7.37
N VAL A 56 -6.74 9.62 -6.86
CA VAL A 56 -7.47 8.90 -5.80
C VAL A 56 -6.64 8.72 -4.52
N GLY A 57 -5.54 9.46 -4.39
CA GLY A 57 -4.61 9.34 -3.26
C GLY A 57 -5.26 9.48 -1.89
N GLU A 58 -6.27 10.34 -1.76
CA GLU A 58 -7.00 10.56 -0.50
C GLU A 58 -7.81 9.34 -0.03
N ARG A 59 -8.03 8.36 -0.92
CA ARG A 59 -8.72 7.11 -0.61
C ARG A 59 -7.78 6.02 -0.09
N PHE A 60 -6.48 6.27 -0.04
CA PHE A 60 -5.49 5.27 0.32
C PHE A 60 -4.57 5.73 1.45
N GLU A 61 -4.38 4.86 2.43
CA GLU A 61 -3.30 4.93 3.41
C GLU A 61 -2.34 3.79 3.11
N ILE A 62 -1.08 4.10 2.78
CA ILE A 62 -0.11 3.12 2.29
C ILE A 62 1.17 3.25 3.10
N ASP A 63 1.67 2.12 3.60
CA ASP A 63 2.90 2.06 4.37
C ASP A 63 3.64 0.74 4.09
N SER A 64 4.82 0.58 4.68
CA SER A 64 5.62 -0.63 4.56
C SER A 64 6.34 -0.97 5.86
N ALA A 65 6.68 -2.25 6.04
CA ALA A 65 7.37 -2.76 7.22
C ALA A 65 8.21 -4.00 6.89
N ALA A 66 9.03 -4.42 7.84
CA ALA A 66 9.88 -5.61 7.79
C ALA A 66 9.35 -6.72 8.69
N VAL A 67 9.64 -7.97 8.35
CA VAL A 67 9.51 -9.08 9.29
C VAL A 67 10.72 -9.18 10.23
N SER A 68 11.89 -8.68 9.84
CA SER A 68 13.11 -8.69 10.64
C SER A 68 13.35 -7.35 11.35
N ARG A 69 14.36 -7.34 12.21
CA ARG A 69 14.84 -6.15 12.92
C ARG A 69 16.20 -5.69 12.44
N GLU A 70 16.74 -6.32 11.40
CA GLU A 70 18.13 -6.16 10.97
C GLU A 70 18.42 -4.75 10.47
N GLU A 71 17.44 -4.12 9.80
CA GLU A 71 17.60 -2.83 9.10
C GLU A 71 16.78 -1.69 9.73
N ILE A 72 16.31 -1.83 10.96
CA ILE A 72 15.47 -0.81 11.62
C ILE A 72 16.17 0.56 11.61
N GLY A 73 15.47 1.58 11.09
CA GLY A 73 15.95 2.95 10.98
C GLY A 73 16.69 3.28 9.69
N GLU A 74 17.06 2.25 8.90
CA GLU A 74 17.78 2.45 7.64
C GLU A 74 16.88 3.03 6.55
N PRO A 75 17.44 3.87 5.66
CA PRO A 75 16.73 4.35 4.47
C PRO A 75 16.59 3.24 3.43
N VAL A 76 15.88 3.54 2.35
CA VAL A 76 15.83 2.64 1.18
C VAL A 76 17.22 2.37 0.66
N TYR A 77 17.54 1.10 0.42
CA TYR A 77 18.84 0.65 -0.11
C TYR A 77 19.15 1.38 -1.42
N PRO A 78 20.38 1.94 -1.58
CA PRO A 78 20.68 2.82 -2.70
C PRO A 78 20.36 2.26 -4.09
N PRO A 79 20.61 0.97 -4.43
CA PRO A 79 20.20 0.43 -5.72
C PRO A 79 18.69 0.43 -5.95
N ALA A 80 17.88 0.12 -4.93
CA ALA A 80 16.41 0.19 -5.01
C ALA A 80 15.93 1.63 -5.21
N ARG A 81 16.52 2.58 -4.49
CA ARG A 81 16.25 4.01 -4.65
C ARG A 81 16.58 4.50 -6.06
N ARG A 82 17.72 4.08 -6.62
CA ARG A 82 18.10 4.43 -8.00
C ARG A 82 17.12 3.86 -9.03
N GLU A 83 16.67 2.63 -8.82
CA GLU A 83 15.68 2.03 -9.73
C GLU A 83 14.37 2.82 -9.72
N MET A 84 13.82 3.14 -8.53
CA MET A 84 12.63 3.97 -8.41
C MET A 84 12.80 5.34 -9.05
N ALA A 85 13.95 5.98 -8.86
CA ALA A 85 14.25 7.30 -9.42
C ALA A 85 14.23 7.32 -10.95
N LYS A 86 14.63 6.25 -11.63
CA LYS A 86 14.52 6.11 -13.10
C LYS A 86 13.08 6.27 -13.60
N HIS A 87 12.12 5.97 -12.76
CA HIS A 87 10.69 6.02 -13.06
C HIS A 87 9.97 7.22 -12.41
N GLY A 88 10.73 8.18 -11.86
CA GLY A 88 10.19 9.38 -11.25
C GLY A 88 9.55 9.16 -9.87
N VAL A 89 9.84 8.04 -9.20
CA VAL A 89 9.32 7.73 -7.87
C VAL A 89 10.35 8.08 -6.81
N SER A 90 9.99 9.01 -5.91
CA SER A 90 10.79 9.37 -4.74
C SER A 90 10.41 8.50 -3.54
N CYS A 91 11.40 8.11 -2.76
CA CYS A 91 11.24 7.41 -1.47
C CYS A 91 11.95 8.16 -0.35
N GLU A 92 12.06 9.47 -0.47
CA GLU A 92 12.72 10.32 0.51
C GLU A 92 12.00 10.26 1.86
N GLY A 93 12.80 10.22 2.94
CA GLY A 93 12.28 10.17 4.30
C GLY A 93 11.92 8.77 4.81
N HIS A 94 12.02 7.74 3.97
CA HIS A 94 11.77 6.36 4.41
C HIS A 94 12.73 5.93 5.51
N LYS A 95 12.19 5.26 6.54
CA LYS A 95 12.95 4.58 7.58
C LYS A 95 12.36 3.20 7.82
N ALA A 96 13.20 2.17 7.71
CA ALA A 96 12.79 0.80 7.92
C ALA A 96 12.25 0.58 9.35
N ARG A 97 11.16 -0.14 9.47
CA ARG A 97 10.52 -0.51 10.74
C ARG A 97 10.04 -1.95 10.71
N GLN A 98 9.86 -2.56 11.86
CA GLN A 98 9.29 -3.90 11.96
C GLN A 98 7.77 -3.84 12.01
N VAL A 99 7.11 -4.82 11.38
CA VAL A 99 5.66 -5.02 11.47
C VAL A 99 5.25 -5.34 12.90
N THR A 100 4.08 -4.85 13.31
CA THR A 100 3.55 -5.01 14.67
C THR A 100 2.12 -5.58 14.66
N MET A 101 1.64 -6.03 15.82
CA MET A 101 0.25 -6.41 15.98
C MET A 101 -0.71 -5.23 15.76
N ALA A 102 -0.28 -4.00 16.06
CA ALA A 102 -1.05 -2.79 15.77
C ALA A 102 -1.25 -2.61 14.26
N ASP A 103 -0.23 -2.93 13.43
CA ASP A 103 -0.38 -2.92 11.97
C ASP A 103 -1.44 -3.93 11.50
N TYR A 104 -1.45 -5.13 12.08
CA TYR A 104 -2.46 -6.14 11.74
C TYR A 104 -3.88 -5.63 11.97
N HIS A 105 -4.13 -4.92 13.06
CA HIS A 105 -5.44 -4.35 13.34
C HIS A 105 -5.77 -3.11 12.50
N HIS A 106 -4.77 -2.34 12.11
CA HIS A 106 -4.95 -1.06 11.42
C HIS A 106 -5.15 -1.20 9.92
N PHE A 107 -4.36 -2.05 9.24
CA PHE A 107 -4.40 -2.19 7.79
C PHE A 107 -5.46 -3.17 7.33
N ASP A 108 -6.11 -2.87 6.20
CA ASP A 108 -7.12 -3.74 5.58
C ASP A 108 -6.49 -4.89 4.81
N ARG A 109 -5.31 -4.64 4.23
CA ARG A 109 -4.51 -5.63 3.48
C ARG A 109 -3.04 -5.51 3.84
N ILE A 110 -2.40 -6.66 4.00
CA ILE A 110 -0.96 -6.80 4.22
C ILE A 110 -0.42 -7.70 3.11
N TYR A 111 0.41 -7.13 2.22
CA TYR A 111 1.01 -7.86 1.11
C TYR A 111 2.45 -8.20 1.40
N TYR A 112 2.79 -9.49 1.36
CA TYR A 112 4.15 -9.97 1.48
C TYR A 112 4.74 -10.35 0.12
N MET A 113 6.07 -10.46 0.02
CA MET A 113 6.79 -10.61 -1.24
C MET A 113 7.10 -12.06 -1.59
N ASP A 114 7.39 -12.90 -0.60
CA ASP A 114 7.79 -14.28 -0.82
C ASP A 114 7.38 -15.21 0.33
N ARG A 115 7.57 -16.50 0.11
CA ARG A 115 7.23 -17.55 1.09
C ARG A 115 8.03 -17.44 2.39
N SER A 116 9.23 -16.88 2.35
CA SER A 116 10.01 -16.61 3.57
C SER A 116 9.33 -15.55 4.42
N ASN A 117 8.87 -14.45 3.81
CA ASN A 117 8.10 -13.42 4.51
C ASN A 117 6.84 -14.02 5.15
N ALA A 118 6.10 -14.86 4.41
CA ALA A 118 4.90 -15.53 4.91
C ALA A 118 5.17 -16.37 6.17
N ARG A 119 6.28 -17.12 6.18
CA ARG A 119 6.68 -17.94 7.35
C ARG A 119 7.01 -17.08 8.57
N TYR A 120 7.68 -15.96 8.41
CA TYR A 120 7.92 -15.03 9.51
C TYR A 120 6.63 -14.40 10.02
N LEU A 121 5.78 -13.91 9.10
CA LEU A 121 4.49 -13.32 9.45
C LEU A 121 3.58 -14.28 10.22
N SER A 122 3.57 -15.57 9.86
CA SER A 122 2.75 -16.58 10.55
C SER A 122 3.13 -16.81 12.03
N ARG A 123 4.34 -16.39 12.42
CA ARG A 123 4.82 -16.46 13.81
C ARG A 123 4.58 -15.15 14.58
N MET A 124 4.34 -14.06 13.87
CA MET A 124 4.22 -12.71 14.44
C MET A 124 2.79 -12.23 14.51
N LEU A 125 1.95 -12.64 13.54
CA LEU A 125 0.59 -12.16 13.35
C LEU A 125 -0.38 -13.34 13.23
N PRO A 126 -1.69 -13.11 13.48
CA PRO A 126 -2.71 -14.12 13.22
C PRO A 126 -2.68 -14.58 11.75
N GLN A 127 -2.99 -15.85 11.50
CA GLN A 127 -3.17 -16.37 10.15
C GLN A 127 -4.54 -15.94 9.62
N ASP A 128 -4.53 -14.99 8.71
CA ASP A 128 -5.73 -14.40 8.11
C ASP A 128 -5.51 -14.24 6.60
N PRO A 129 -5.90 -15.25 5.78
CA PRO A 129 -5.66 -15.23 4.34
C PRO A 129 -6.49 -14.17 3.60
N GLU A 130 -7.54 -13.63 4.23
CA GLU A 130 -8.29 -12.51 3.67
C GLU A 130 -7.55 -11.18 3.80
N LYS A 131 -6.75 -11.03 4.85
CA LYS A 131 -5.97 -9.82 5.12
C LYS A 131 -4.52 -9.94 4.68
N ILE A 132 -3.85 -11.05 4.98
CA ILE A 132 -2.41 -11.27 4.72
C ILE A 132 -2.24 -12.14 3.48
N ARG A 133 -1.75 -11.54 2.39
CA ARG A 133 -1.71 -12.16 1.06
C ARG A 133 -0.35 -11.99 0.38
N PRO A 134 0.03 -12.87 -0.55
CA PRO A 134 1.14 -12.60 -1.43
C PRO A 134 0.81 -11.42 -2.37
N LEU A 135 1.81 -10.60 -2.69
CA LEU A 135 1.64 -9.53 -3.67
C LEU A 135 1.34 -10.10 -5.07
N LEU A 136 2.02 -11.18 -5.43
CA LEU A 136 1.83 -11.92 -6.68
C LEU A 136 1.62 -13.42 -6.41
N PRO A 137 1.06 -14.17 -7.36
CA PRO A 137 0.93 -15.64 -7.24
C PRO A 137 2.27 -16.37 -7.19
N ARG A 138 3.38 -15.67 -7.45
CA ARG A 138 4.76 -16.13 -7.39
C ARG A 138 5.56 -15.28 -6.42
N ASP A 139 6.69 -15.78 -5.97
CA ASP A 139 7.62 -15.00 -5.16
C ASP A 139 8.18 -13.82 -5.98
N VAL A 140 8.25 -12.64 -5.35
CA VAL A 140 9.08 -11.53 -5.83
C VAL A 140 10.50 -11.79 -5.36
N ALA A 141 11.41 -12.09 -6.28
CA ALA A 141 12.80 -12.41 -5.95
C ALA A 141 13.45 -11.27 -5.15
N ASP A 142 14.24 -11.63 -4.15
CA ASP A 142 14.92 -10.66 -3.31
C ASP A 142 16.14 -10.06 -4.04
N PRO A 143 16.11 -8.77 -4.40
CA PRO A 143 17.18 -8.13 -5.15
C PRO A 143 18.48 -7.98 -4.36
N TRP A 144 18.43 -8.14 -3.03
CA TRP A 144 19.62 -8.24 -2.20
C TRP A 144 20.52 -9.40 -2.64
N TYR A 145 19.92 -10.52 -3.05
CA TYR A 145 20.64 -11.72 -3.51
C TYR A 145 20.83 -11.75 -5.02
N THR A 146 19.86 -11.32 -5.80
CA THR A 146 19.90 -11.39 -7.27
C THR A 146 20.65 -10.22 -7.90
N GLY A 147 20.65 -9.05 -7.24
CA GLY A 147 21.13 -7.80 -7.80
C GLY A 147 20.24 -7.22 -8.91
N ASP A 148 19.10 -7.86 -9.22
CA ASP A 148 18.21 -7.46 -10.31
C ASP A 148 17.06 -6.57 -9.80
N PHE A 149 17.35 -5.30 -9.60
CA PHE A 149 16.37 -4.29 -9.15
C PHE A 149 15.35 -3.93 -10.24
N ARG A 150 15.69 -4.12 -11.51
CA ARG A 150 14.75 -3.93 -12.61
C ARG A 150 13.64 -4.98 -12.56
N GLN A 151 13.98 -6.26 -12.39
CA GLN A 151 12.99 -7.31 -12.24
C GLN A 151 12.11 -7.07 -11.01
N THR A 152 12.69 -6.62 -9.91
CA THR A 152 11.94 -6.23 -8.71
C THR A 152 10.96 -5.10 -9.02
N TRP A 153 11.38 -4.08 -9.76
CA TRP A 153 10.50 -2.99 -10.20
C TRP A 153 9.32 -3.51 -11.02
N GLU A 154 9.59 -4.38 -12.00
CA GLU A 154 8.56 -4.96 -12.87
C GLU A 154 7.53 -5.77 -12.06
N ASP A 155 7.99 -6.64 -11.17
CA ASP A 155 7.12 -7.46 -10.29
C ASP A 155 6.29 -6.61 -9.33
N ILE A 156 6.91 -5.65 -8.65
CA ILE A 156 6.23 -4.73 -7.71
C ILE A 156 5.18 -3.90 -8.45
N THR A 157 5.52 -3.38 -9.63
CA THR A 157 4.60 -2.59 -10.44
C THR A 157 3.41 -3.41 -10.90
N GLU A 158 3.62 -4.69 -11.29
CA GLU A 158 2.53 -5.62 -11.61
C GLU A 158 1.59 -5.80 -10.40
N GLY A 159 2.14 -6.03 -9.22
CA GLY A 159 1.36 -6.19 -8.00
C GLY A 159 0.57 -4.92 -7.63
N CYS A 160 1.18 -3.75 -7.74
CA CYS A 160 0.52 -2.47 -7.48
C CYS A 160 -0.62 -2.20 -8.46
N ARG A 161 -0.48 -2.56 -9.75
CA ARG A 161 -1.60 -2.45 -10.72
C ARG A 161 -2.79 -3.33 -10.31
N LYS A 162 -2.54 -4.56 -9.86
CA LYS A 162 -3.63 -5.44 -9.40
C LYS A 162 -4.35 -4.86 -8.19
N ILE A 163 -3.62 -4.23 -7.26
CA ILE A 163 -4.23 -3.52 -6.14
C ILE A 163 -5.09 -2.35 -6.63
N MET A 164 -4.61 -1.58 -7.59
CA MET A 164 -5.39 -0.51 -8.21
C MET A 164 -6.68 -1.03 -8.86
N GLU A 165 -6.61 -2.15 -9.59
CA GLU A 165 -7.79 -2.79 -10.21
C GLU A 165 -8.82 -3.27 -9.18
N GLU A 166 -8.37 -3.71 -7.98
CA GLU A 166 -9.25 -4.18 -6.91
C GLU A 166 -9.93 -3.01 -6.18
N PHE A 167 -9.24 -1.88 -5.95
CA PHE A 167 -9.68 -0.86 -5.00
C PHE A 167 -9.90 0.55 -5.58
N ALA A 168 -9.38 0.85 -6.77
CA ALA A 168 -9.45 2.22 -7.32
C ALA A 168 -10.65 2.50 -8.26
#